data_31fb3c133a7dd80b66f29139b53af706
#
_entry.id   31fb3c133a7dd80b66f29139b53af706
#
_cell.length_a   1.000
_cell.length_b   1.000
_cell.length_c   1.000
_cell.angle_alpha   90.00
_cell.angle_beta   90.00
_cell.angle_gamma   90.00
#
_symmetry.space_group_name_H-M   'P 1'
#
loop_
_entity.id
_entity.type
_entity.pdbx_description
1 polymer ?
#
loop_
_entity_poly.entity_id
_entity_poly.type
_entity_poly.pdbx_seq_one_letter_code
_entity_poly.pdbx_strand_id
1 'polypeptide(L)'
;MINGLVTLYTRDMDNKHVVRFSDMLKNKTVKAVRRLEDSEMKDLMWYKNPLVLIFHDNTQLILQCDDEGNDGGAAIFYDGEQGTMETIYTV
;
A
#
# COMPACT_ATOMS: atom_id res chain seq x y z
N MET A 1 14.99 -9.16 -10.91
CA MET A 1 13.58 -8.86 -10.96
C MET A 1 13.13 -8.33 -9.63
N ILE A 2 11.89 -7.96 -9.51
CA ILE A 2 11.37 -7.32 -8.29
C ILE A 2 11.59 -8.18 -7.05
N ASN A 3 11.35 -9.47 -7.14
CA ASN A 3 11.58 -10.36 -5.99
C ASN A 3 13.03 -10.36 -5.55
N GLY A 4 13.95 -10.37 -6.49
CA GLY A 4 15.38 -10.31 -6.17
C GLY A 4 15.77 -8.98 -5.55
N LEU A 5 15.18 -7.88 -6.04
CA LEU A 5 15.43 -6.56 -5.45
C LEU A 5 14.97 -6.48 -4.02
N VAL A 6 13.78 -6.98 -3.72
CA VAL A 6 13.27 -6.98 -2.34
C VAL A 6 14.21 -7.75 -1.44
N THR A 7 14.65 -8.93 -1.86
CA THR A 7 15.58 -9.75 -1.07
C THR A 7 16.89 -9.03 -0.83
N LEU A 8 17.44 -8.35 -1.86
CA LEU A 8 18.69 -7.62 -1.74
C LEU A 8 18.59 -6.40 -0.82
N TYR A 9 17.41 -5.81 -0.73
CA TYR A 9 17.20 -4.64 0.12
C TYR A 9 17.01 -4.96 1.58
N THR A 10 16.70 -6.20 1.92
CA THR A 10 16.49 -6.59 3.31
C THR A 10 17.81 -6.54 4.06
N ARG A 11 17.90 -5.65 5.02
CA ARG A 11 19.07 -5.49 5.89
C ARG A 11 18.78 -6.07 7.25
N ASP A 12 19.83 -6.43 8.00
CA ASP A 12 19.67 -6.96 9.35
C ASP A 12 18.85 -6.04 10.25
N MET A 13 19.09 -4.73 10.17
CA MET A 13 18.34 -3.74 10.94
C MET A 13 16.86 -3.74 10.60
N ASP A 14 16.54 -4.03 9.35
CA ASP A 14 15.20 -3.92 8.79
C ASP A 14 14.43 -5.24 8.86
N ASN A 15 15.15 -6.33 9.09
CA ASN A 15 14.59 -7.67 8.95
C ASN A 15 13.38 -7.89 9.86
N LYS A 16 13.46 -7.46 11.10
CA LYS A 16 12.33 -7.62 12.05
C LYS A 16 11.12 -6.77 11.63
N HIS A 17 11.34 -5.62 11.01
CA HIS A 17 10.25 -4.83 10.47
C HIS A 17 9.61 -5.50 9.27
N VAL A 18 10.40 -6.08 8.39
CA VAL A 18 9.90 -6.84 7.25
C VAL A 18 9.09 -8.04 7.73
N VAL A 19 9.56 -8.77 8.73
CA VAL A 19 8.82 -9.89 9.32
C VAL A 19 7.49 -9.41 9.88
N ARG A 20 7.49 -8.32 10.64
CA ARG A 20 6.27 -7.75 11.20
C ARG A 20 5.27 -7.37 10.12
N PHE A 21 5.72 -6.66 9.09
CA PHE A 21 4.84 -6.24 7.99
C PHE A 21 4.34 -7.42 7.17
N SER A 22 5.19 -8.44 6.99
CA SER A 22 4.78 -9.68 6.36
C SER A 22 3.66 -10.35 7.16
N ASP A 23 3.79 -10.42 8.48
CA ASP A 23 2.75 -11.02 9.33
C ASP A 23 1.44 -10.24 9.27
N MET A 24 1.52 -8.92 9.09
CA MET A 24 0.33 -8.09 8.94
C MET A 24 -0.40 -8.33 7.61
N LEU A 25 0.35 -8.60 6.54
CA LEU A 25 -0.19 -8.54 5.18
C LEU A 25 -0.26 -9.88 4.47
N LYS A 26 0.61 -10.83 4.80
CA LYS A 26 0.64 -12.10 4.08
C LYS A 26 -0.68 -12.86 4.26
N ASN A 27 -1.06 -13.57 3.20
CA ASN A 27 -2.29 -14.37 3.16
C ASN A 27 -3.57 -13.55 3.35
N LYS A 28 -3.48 -12.22 3.28
CA LYS A 28 -4.67 -11.38 3.22
C LYS A 28 -5.27 -11.46 1.84
N THR A 29 -6.59 -11.49 1.78
CA THR A 29 -7.31 -11.48 0.51
C THR A 29 -8.10 -10.19 0.41
N VAL A 30 -7.93 -9.48 -0.69
CA VAL A 30 -8.67 -8.25 -0.95
C VAL A 30 -10.12 -8.61 -1.27
N LYS A 31 -11.07 -8.08 -0.50
CA LYS A 31 -12.49 -8.27 -0.80
C LYS A 31 -13.12 -7.08 -1.50
N ALA A 32 -12.53 -5.90 -1.36
CA ALA A 32 -13.06 -4.69 -1.98
C ALA A 32 -11.96 -3.64 -2.12
N VAL A 33 -12.16 -2.74 -3.07
CA VAL A 33 -11.28 -1.59 -3.28
C VAL A 33 -12.16 -0.36 -3.40
N ARG A 34 -11.75 0.72 -2.74
CA ARG A 34 -12.44 2.02 -2.83
C ARG A 34 -11.44 3.14 -2.70
N ARG A 35 -11.88 4.35 -2.88
CA ARG A 35 -11.08 5.52 -2.50
C ARG A 35 -11.52 6.00 -1.12
N LEU A 36 -10.65 6.72 -0.43
CA LEU A 36 -11.08 7.44 0.78
C LEU A 36 -12.17 8.45 0.40
N GLU A 37 -13.16 8.57 1.24
CA GLU A 37 -14.24 9.54 1.05
C GLU A 37 -13.79 10.92 1.54
N ASP A 38 -14.44 11.95 1.03
CA ASP A 38 -14.11 13.34 1.38
C ASP A 38 -14.21 13.60 2.88
N SER A 39 -15.17 12.99 3.55
CA SER A 39 -15.32 13.14 5.00
C SER A 39 -14.14 12.55 5.77
N GLU A 40 -13.63 11.40 5.31
CA GLU A 40 -12.45 10.76 5.91
C GLU A 40 -11.20 11.62 5.67
N MET A 41 -11.07 12.14 4.46
CA MET A 41 -9.95 12.99 4.09
C MET A 41 -9.92 14.28 4.91
N LYS A 42 -11.07 14.84 5.18
CA LYS A 42 -11.19 16.04 6.00
C LYS A 42 -10.64 15.81 7.41
N ASP A 43 -10.96 14.67 7.99
CA ASP A 43 -10.45 14.32 9.32
C ASP A 43 -8.93 14.15 9.34
N LEU A 44 -8.36 13.65 8.23
CA LEU A 44 -6.92 13.47 8.07
C LEU A 44 -6.22 14.73 7.57
N MET A 45 -6.96 15.74 7.15
CA MET A 45 -6.44 16.96 6.52
C MET A 45 -5.71 16.65 5.21
N TRP A 46 -6.21 15.68 4.46
CA TRP A 46 -5.64 15.26 3.17
C TRP A 46 -6.39 15.91 2.01
N TYR A 47 -5.68 16.11 0.91
CA TYR A 47 -6.22 16.72 -0.31
C TYR A 47 -6.35 15.72 -1.47
N LYS A 48 -5.62 14.59 -1.40
CA LYS A 48 -5.61 13.59 -2.47
C LYS A 48 -6.23 12.31 -1.98
N ASN A 49 -7.22 11.82 -2.71
CA ASN A 49 -7.95 10.59 -2.36
C ASN A 49 -7.18 9.36 -2.84
N PRO A 50 -6.55 8.62 -1.94
CA PRO A 50 -5.86 7.37 -2.30
C PRO A 50 -6.83 6.22 -2.45
N LEU A 51 -6.34 5.13 -3.05
CA LEU A 51 -7.04 3.86 -2.97
C LEU A 51 -6.93 3.28 -1.57
N VAL A 52 -7.95 2.54 -1.20
CA VAL A 52 -8.00 1.75 0.03
C VAL A 52 -8.31 0.31 -0.35
N LEU A 53 -7.46 -0.61 0.08
CA LEU A 53 -7.69 -2.03 -0.07
C LEU A 53 -8.32 -2.56 1.21
N ILE A 54 -9.47 -3.21 1.08
CA ILE A 54 -10.19 -3.79 2.21
C ILE A 54 -10.04 -5.29 2.13
N PHE A 55 -9.51 -5.89 3.18
CA PHE A 55 -9.28 -7.33 3.24
C PHE A 55 -10.47 -8.06 3.84
N HIS A 56 -10.53 -9.39 3.65
CA HIS A 56 -11.65 -10.20 4.12
C HIS A 56 -11.85 -10.15 5.64
N ASP A 57 -10.81 -9.88 6.39
CA ASP A 57 -10.89 -9.73 7.83
C ASP A 57 -11.25 -8.31 8.29
N ASN A 58 -11.61 -7.44 7.34
CA ASN A 58 -11.96 -6.03 7.54
C ASN A 58 -10.81 -5.12 7.94
N THR A 59 -9.57 -5.60 7.89
CA THR A 59 -8.41 -4.71 7.94
C THR A 59 -8.28 -3.99 6.61
N GLN A 60 -7.59 -2.86 6.61
CA GLN A 60 -7.47 -2.01 5.42
C GLN A 60 -6.04 -1.57 5.22
N LEU A 61 -5.66 -1.42 3.96
CA LEU A 61 -4.40 -0.81 3.57
C LEU A 61 -4.72 0.50 2.85
N ILE A 62 -4.22 1.60 3.39
CA ILE A 62 -4.45 2.95 2.87
C ILE A 62 -3.12 3.50 2.40
N LEU A 63 -3.09 3.99 1.17
CA LEU A 63 -1.86 4.52 0.58
C LEU A 63 -1.68 5.98 0.98
N GLN A 64 -0.51 6.30 1.51
CA GLN A 64 -0.17 7.66 1.88
C GLN A 64 1.14 8.07 1.22
N CYS A 65 1.37 9.37 1.09
CA CYS A 65 2.49 9.90 0.30
C CYS A 65 3.85 9.74 1.00
N ASP A 66 3.85 9.65 2.32
CA ASP A 66 5.08 9.53 3.10
C ASP A 66 4.80 8.87 4.45
N ASP A 67 5.86 8.67 5.24
CA ASP A 67 5.76 8.02 6.55
C ASP A 67 5.00 8.87 7.58
N GLU A 68 4.85 10.15 7.34
CA GLU A 68 4.23 11.07 8.28
C GLU A 68 2.72 11.22 8.06
N GLY A 69 2.21 10.69 6.96
CA GLY A 69 0.79 10.75 6.67
C GLY A 69 0.31 12.14 6.27
N ASN A 70 1.12 12.88 5.52
CA ASN A 70 0.79 14.26 5.14
C ASN A 70 -0.28 14.36 4.08
N ASP A 71 -0.45 13.35 3.24
CA ASP A 71 -1.47 13.31 2.19
C ASP A 71 -1.68 11.88 1.69
N GLY A 72 -2.70 11.68 0.88
CA GLY A 72 -2.89 10.43 0.17
C GLY A 72 -1.78 10.21 -0.85
N GLY A 73 -1.48 8.94 -1.13
CA GLY A 73 -0.39 8.56 -2.01
C GLY A 73 -0.83 7.67 -3.16
N ALA A 74 0.00 7.62 -4.19
CA ALA A 74 -0.15 6.75 -5.33
C ALA A 74 0.69 5.48 -5.14
N ALA A 75 0.42 4.48 -5.99
CA ALA A 75 1.16 3.23 -5.98
C ALA A 75 1.43 2.77 -7.40
N ILE A 76 2.33 1.83 -7.54
CA ILE A 76 2.58 1.15 -8.81
C ILE A 76 2.09 -0.29 -8.67
N PHE A 77 1.25 -0.70 -9.60
CA PHE A 77 0.91 -2.11 -9.77
C PHE A 77 1.84 -2.71 -10.83
N TYR A 78 2.53 -3.76 -10.45
CA TYR A 78 3.45 -4.43 -11.35
C TYR A 78 2.94 -5.83 -11.65
N ASP A 79 2.83 -6.15 -12.94
CA ASP A 79 2.49 -7.50 -13.40
C ASP A 79 3.76 -8.16 -13.93
N GLY A 80 4.32 -9.07 -13.13
CA GLY A 80 5.57 -9.75 -13.49
C GLY A 80 5.43 -10.71 -14.64
N GLU A 81 4.24 -11.27 -14.88
CA GLU A 81 4.02 -12.17 -16.01
C GLU A 81 3.99 -11.44 -17.32
N GLN A 82 3.40 -10.25 -17.35
CA GLN A 82 3.29 -9.46 -18.57
C GLN A 82 4.40 -8.44 -18.73
N GLY A 83 5.18 -8.19 -17.66
CA GLY A 83 6.23 -7.19 -17.67
C GLY A 83 5.70 -5.78 -17.75
N THR A 84 4.51 -5.53 -17.23
CA THR A 84 3.87 -4.22 -17.29
C THR A 84 3.79 -3.58 -15.91
N MET A 85 3.78 -2.25 -15.91
CA MET A 85 3.56 -1.46 -14.69
C MET A 85 2.44 -0.47 -14.94
N GLU A 86 1.62 -0.27 -13.94
CA GLU A 86 0.53 0.70 -14.00
C GLU A 86 0.52 1.54 -12.74
N THR A 87 0.37 2.84 -12.90
CA THR A 87 0.28 3.75 -11.77
C THR A 87 -1.14 3.82 -11.27
N ILE A 88 -1.33 3.57 -9.98
CA ILE A 88 -2.59 3.80 -9.28
C ILE A 88 -2.52 5.21 -8.74
N TYR A 89 -3.15 6.14 -9.43
CA TYR A 89 -3.04 7.56 -9.11
C TYR A 89 -4.09 7.99 -8.07
N THR A 90 -3.81 9.11 -7.42
CA THR A 90 -4.79 9.78 -6.55
C THR A 90 -5.70 10.69 -7.37
N VAL A 91 -6.81 11.06 -6.82
CA VAL A 91 -7.74 12.01 -7.43
C VAL A 91 -8.04 13.19 -6.52
#